data_d167b38acf73bc146e1b201ad2dc9699
#
_entry.id   d167b38acf73bc146e1b201ad2dc9699
#
_cell.length_a   1.000
_cell.length_b   1.000
_cell.length_c   1.000
_cell.angle_alpha   90.00
_cell.angle_beta   90.00
_cell.angle_gamma   90.00
#
_symmetry.space_group_name_H-M   'P 1'
#
loop_
_entity.id
_entity.type
_entity.pdbx_description
1 polymer ?
#
loop_
_entity_poly.entity_id
_entity_poly.type
_entity_poly.pdbx_seq_one_letter_code
_entity_poly.pdbx_strand_id
1 'polypeptide(L)'
;MKDLFLMAKIRFTSALTRFFPNLTEMEIQGTTVKEVLLNVEKKYPGILNYIEEDNGRLRKHVNIFLGEELIKDRQTMQDKISPKDELLIFQALSGG
;
A
#
# COMPACT_ATOMS: atom_id res chain seq x y z
N MET A 1 15.89 -12.07 11.39
CA MET A 1 15.25 -12.15 12.65
C MET A 1 14.64 -10.87 13.07
N LYS A 2 15.44 -9.82 13.21
CA LYS A 2 14.91 -8.53 13.56
C LYS A 2 13.83 -8.08 12.61
N ASP A 3 13.94 -8.49 11.38
CA ASP A 3 13.03 -8.02 10.34
C ASP A 3 11.60 -8.44 10.59
N LEU A 4 11.41 -9.52 11.34
CA LEU A 4 10.05 -9.98 11.62
C LEU A 4 9.26 -8.94 12.41
N PHE A 5 9.95 -8.14 13.20
CA PHE A 5 9.26 -7.14 14.03
C PHE A 5 8.92 -5.88 13.26
N LEU A 6 9.45 -5.76 12.04
CA LEU A 6 9.21 -4.58 11.21
C LEU A 6 8.24 -4.87 10.08
N MET A 7 7.60 -6.04 10.12
CA MET A 7 6.69 -6.42 9.05
C MET A 7 5.28 -5.94 9.34
N ALA A 8 4.66 -5.37 8.34
CA ALA A 8 3.25 -5.01 8.38
C ALA A 8 2.49 -5.89 7.41
N LYS A 9 1.22 -6.09 7.68
CA LYS A 9 0.36 -6.83 6.76
C LYS A 9 -0.27 -5.85 5.80
N ILE A 10 -0.25 -6.16 4.51
CA ILE A 10 -0.87 -5.31 3.52
C ILE A 10 -1.86 -6.14 2.71
N ARG A 11 -3.02 -5.56 2.47
CA ARG A 11 -4.10 -6.18 1.73
C ARG A 11 -4.54 -5.25 0.62
N PHE A 12 -5.11 -5.83 -0.42
CA PHE A 12 -5.55 -5.08 -1.58
C PHE A 12 -6.98 -5.45 -1.93
N THR A 13 -7.74 -4.49 -2.39
CA THR A 13 -9.07 -4.78 -2.87
C THR A 13 -9.00 -5.30 -4.30
N SER A 14 -10.12 -5.85 -4.76
CA SER A 14 -10.14 -6.62 -5.99
C SER A 14 -9.80 -5.82 -7.25
N ALA A 15 -9.89 -4.51 -7.18
CA ALA A 15 -9.60 -3.71 -8.37
C ALA A 15 -8.18 -3.93 -8.88
N LEU A 16 -7.21 -4.06 -7.97
CA LEU A 16 -5.83 -4.26 -8.37
C LEU A 16 -5.54 -5.70 -8.74
N THR A 17 -6.26 -6.66 -8.18
CA THR A 17 -5.99 -8.05 -8.49
C THR A 17 -6.30 -8.37 -9.93
N ARG A 18 -7.08 -7.53 -10.59
CA ARG A 18 -7.36 -7.70 -12.01
C ARG A 18 -6.10 -7.62 -12.85
N PHE A 19 -5.16 -6.78 -12.45
CA PHE A 19 -3.92 -6.58 -13.19
C PHE A 19 -2.76 -7.39 -12.62
N PHE A 20 -2.92 -7.86 -11.40
CA PHE A 20 -1.88 -8.63 -10.72
C PHE A 20 -2.55 -9.87 -10.12
N PRO A 21 -2.78 -10.89 -10.95
CA PRO A 21 -3.60 -12.04 -10.50
C PRO A 21 -3.10 -12.75 -9.25
N ASN A 22 -1.80 -12.67 -9.01
CA ASN A 22 -1.24 -13.33 -7.84
C ASN A 22 -1.17 -12.42 -6.63
N LEU A 23 -1.72 -11.22 -6.74
CA LEU A 23 -1.69 -10.27 -5.64
C LEU A 23 -2.60 -10.74 -4.53
N THR A 24 -2.06 -10.81 -3.34
CA THR A 24 -2.81 -11.28 -2.19
C THR A 24 -2.25 -10.57 -0.96
N GLU A 25 -2.91 -10.71 0.17
CA GLU A 25 -2.37 -10.11 1.37
C GLU A 25 -1.01 -10.73 1.66
N MET A 26 -0.13 -9.91 2.19
CA MET A 26 1.24 -10.34 2.44
C MET A 26 1.82 -9.53 3.58
N GLU A 27 2.89 -10.05 4.14
CA GLU A 27 3.66 -9.31 5.14
C GLU A 27 4.83 -8.65 4.43
N ILE A 28 4.99 -7.36 4.69
CA ILE A 28 5.99 -6.56 4.00
C ILE A 28 6.73 -5.71 5.02
N GLN A 29 8.03 -5.61 4.85
CA GLN A 29 8.86 -4.76 5.67
C GLN A 29 8.61 -3.29 5.38
N GLY A 30 8.77 -2.47 6.42
CA GLY A 30 8.74 -1.04 6.24
C GLY A 30 8.37 -0.34 7.52
N THR A 31 8.85 0.88 7.69
CA THR A 31 8.55 1.70 8.85
C THR A 31 7.65 2.88 8.50
N THR A 32 7.40 3.09 7.21
CA THR A 32 6.44 4.08 6.75
C THR A 32 5.61 3.47 5.64
N VAL A 33 4.47 4.10 5.36
CA VAL A 33 3.63 3.64 4.27
C VAL A 33 4.42 3.62 2.96
N LYS A 34 5.18 4.69 2.70
CA LYS A 34 5.97 4.79 1.48
C LYS A 34 6.95 3.64 1.35
N GLU A 35 7.62 3.31 2.44
CA GLU A 35 8.62 2.24 2.41
C GLU A 35 7.96 0.90 2.11
N VAL A 36 6.80 0.65 2.72
CA VAL A 36 6.07 -0.59 2.46
C VAL A 36 5.69 -0.66 0.99
N LEU A 37 5.20 0.45 0.42
CA LEU A 37 4.79 0.45 -0.98
C LEU A 37 5.99 0.22 -1.91
N LEU A 38 7.14 0.78 -1.58
CA LEU A 38 8.33 0.53 -2.39
C LEU A 38 8.72 -0.94 -2.36
N ASN A 39 8.55 -1.58 -1.23
CA ASN A 39 8.85 -3.00 -1.12
C ASN A 39 7.82 -3.85 -1.86
N VAL A 40 6.56 -3.40 -1.90
CA VAL A 40 5.56 -4.08 -2.71
C VAL A 40 5.91 -3.97 -4.18
N GLU A 41 6.40 -2.81 -4.60
CA GLU A 41 6.79 -2.62 -6.00
C GLU A 41 7.87 -3.61 -6.42
N LYS A 42 8.76 -3.94 -5.52
CA LYS A 42 9.82 -4.91 -5.83
C LYS A 42 9.25 -6.29 -6.11
N LYS A 43 8.15 -6.63 -5.46
CA LYS A 43 7.50 -7.93 -5.66
C LYS A 43 6.54 -7.91 -6.85
N TYR A 44 5.94 -6.80 -7.12
CA TYR A 44 4.94 -6.65 -8.18
C TYR A 44 5.29 -5.41 -9.01
N PRO A 45 6.32 -5.53 -9.85
CA PRO A 45 6.75 -4.37 -10.64
C PRO A 45 5.61 -3.77 -11.44
N GLY A 46 5.47 -2.47 -11.33
CA GLY A 46 4.42 -1.74 -12.02
C GLY A 46 3.21 -1.44 -11.15
N ILE A 47 3.13 -2.03 -9.96
CA ILE A 47 1.94 -1.83 -9.14
C ILE A 47 1.82 -0.37 -8.69
N LEU A 48 2.93 0.31 -8.46
CA LEU A 48 2.86 1.69 -8.01
C LEU A 48 2.27 2.62 -9.07
N ASN A 49 2.30 2.22 -10.33
CA ASN A 49 1.66 3.02 -11.37
C ASN A 49 0.16 3.12 -11.16
N TYR A 50 -0.43 2.18 -10.45
CA TYR A 50 -1.86 2.18 -10.16
C TYR A 50 -2.17 2.87 -8.85
N ILE A 51 -1.18 3.06 -8.01
CA ILE A 51 -1.36 3.60 -6.66
C ILE A 51 -0.93 5.05 -6.58
N GLU A 52 0.15 5.40 -7.27
CA GLU A 52 0.73 6.74 -7.21
C GLU A 52 0.66 7.44 -8.53
N GLU A 53 0.58 8.77 -8.47
CA GLU A 53 0.72 9.61 -9.64
C GLU A 53 2.19 9.75 -9.99
N ASP A 54 2.47 10.31 -11.15
CA ASP A 54 3.84 10.47 -11.61
C ASP A 54 4.72 11.23 -10.63
N ASN A 55 4.12 12.16 -9.89
CA ASN A 55 4.87 12.94 -8.92
C ASN A 55 4.99 12.25 -7.57
N GLY A 56 4.52 11.02 -7.45
CA GLY A 56 4.64 10.24 -6.23
C GLY A 56 3.51 10.40 -5.24
N ARG A 57 2.53 11.25 -5.54
CA ARG A 57 1.39 11.43 -4.66
C ARG A 57 0.42 10.27 -4.82
N LEU A 58 -0.33 10.01 -3.77
CA LEU A 58 -1.38 8.99 -3.85
C LEU A 58 -2.45 9.45 -4.83
N ARG A 59 -2.88 8.54 -5.72
CA ARG A 59 -3.91 8.88 -6.68
C ARG A 59 -5.22 9.21 -5.99
N LYS A 60 -6.02 10.06 -6.63
CA LYS A 60 -7.26 10.54 -6.03
C LYS A 60 -8.23 9.42 -5.66
N HIS A 61 -8.27 8.38 -6.47
CA HIS A 61 -9.23 7.31 -6.26
C HIS A 61 -8.66 6.16 -5.45
N VAL A 62 -7.47 6.33 -4.92
CA VAL A 62 -6.85 5.32 -4.08
C VAL A 62 -6.82 5.85 -2.66
N ASN A 63 -7.24 5.00 -1.74
CA ASN A 63 -7.15 5.29 -0.32
C ASN A 63 -6.35 4.19 0.35
N ILE A 64 -5.61 4.58 1.37
CA ILE A 64 -4.86 3.62 2.16
C ILE A 64 -5.33 3.76 3.59
N PHE A 65 -5.83 2.64 4.12
CA PHE A 65 -6.19 2.58 5.53
C PHE A 65 -5.02 2.01 6.30
N LEU A 66 -4.72 2.65 7.41
CA LEU A 66 -3.75 2.14 8.37
C LEU A 66 -4.57 1.76 9.59
N GLY A 67 -4.80 0.46 9.76
CA GLY A 67 -5.79 0.03 10.72
C GLY A 67 -7.16 0.47 10.26
N GLU A 68 -7.84 1.23 11.09
CA GLU A 68 -9.18 1.70 10.78
C GLU A 68 -9.23 3.15 10.29
N GLU A 69 -8.07 3.76 10.12
CA GLU A 69 -8.03 5.17 9.75
C GLU A 69 -7.30 5.37 8.43
N LEU A 70 -7.74 6.37 7.69
CA LEU A 70 -7.04 6.76 6.49
C LEU A 70 -5.69 7.36 6.84
N ILE A 71 -4.70 7.13 5.98
CA ILE A 71 -3.42 7.77 6.18
C ILE A 71 -3.58 9.28 6.10
N LYS A 72 -2.70 9.99 6.75
CA LYS A 72 -2.78 11.44 6.82
C LYS A 72 -1.98 12.12 5.72
N ASP A 73 -0.91 11.51 5.29
CA ASP A 73 0.01 12.13 4.34
C ASP A 73 -0.13 11.48 2.98
N ARG A 74 -1.05 12.02 2.17
CA ARG A 74 -1.26 11.50 0.83
C ARG A 74 -0.19 11.94 -0.16
N GLN A 75 0.62 12.90 0.21
CA GLN A 75 1.60 13.45 -0.73
C GLN A 75 2.91 12.70 -0.72
N THR A 76 3.42 12.36 0.46
CA THR A 76 4.68 11.66 0.55
C THR A 76 4.54 10.31 1.26
N MET A 77 3.37 10.06 1.85
CA MET A 77 3.05 8.80 2.50
C MET A 77 4.07 8.40 3.56
N GLN A 78 4.43 9.37 4.37
CA GLN A 78 5.40 9.16 5.45
C GLN A 78 4.76 8.76 6.77
N ASP A 79 3.46 8.45 6.76
CA ASP A 79 2.81 7.94 7.96
C ASP A 79 3.60 6.76 8.50
N LYS A 80 3.83 6.76 9.80
CA LYS A 80 4.63 5.72 10.44
C LYS A 80 3.84 4.45 10.62
N ILE A 81 4.53 3.35 10.46
CA ILE A 81 3.94 2.02 10.60
C ILE A 81 4.64 1.31 11.74
N SER A 82 3.85 0.71 12.62
CA SER A 82 4.35 -0.12 13.69
C SER A 82 4.27 -1.59 13.27
N PRO A 83 5.10 -2.44 13.89
CA PRO A 83 4.99 -3.87 13.62
C PRO A 83 3.57 -4.36 13.88
N LYS A 84 3.10 -5.25 13.02
CA LYS A 84 1.75 -5.82 13.10
C LYS A 84 0.64 -4.86 12.67
N ASP A 85 0.98 -3.66 12.23
CA ASP A 85 -0.03 -2.80 11.65
C ASP A 85 -0.55 -3.43 10.37
N GLU A 86 -1.79 -3.09 10.03
CA GLU A 86 -2.41 -3.56 8.80
C GLU A 86 -2.70 -2.42 7.88
N LEU A 87 -2.32 -2.60 6.64
CA LEU A 87 -2.60 -1.62 5.59
C LEU A 87 -3.60 -2.23 4.62
N LEU A 88 -4.56 -1.42 4.21
CA LEU A 88 -5.49 -1.81 3.17
C LEU A 88 -5.41 -0.79 2.04
N ILE A 89 -5.06 -1.25 0.86
CA ILE A 89 -5.05 -0.42 -0.33
C ILE A 89 -6.40 -0.58 -1.00
N PHE A 90 -7.17 0.48 -0.98
CA PHE A 90 -8.52 0.48 -1.51
C PHE A 90 -8.57 1.39 -2.72
N GLN A 91 -8.86 0.82 -3.88
CA GLN A 91 -9.01 1.61 -5.09
C GLN A 91 -10.47 1.68 -5.42
N ALA A 92 -11.04 2.88 -5.37
CA ALA A 92 -12.42 3.05 -5.73
C ALA A 92 -12.54 2.85 -7.23
N LEU A 93 -13.50 2.05 -7.62
CA LEU A 93 -13.81 1.95 -9.04
C LEU A 93 -14.45 3.26 -9.41
N SER A 94 -13.87 3.93 -10.38
CA SER A 94 -14.49 5.13 -10.84
C SER A 94 -15.78 4.66 -11.46
N GLY A 95 -16.84 4.94 -10.80
CA GLY A 95 -18.12 4.50 -11.27
C GLY A 95 -18.50 5.24 -12.52
N GLY A 96 -17.71 5.71 -13.02
CA GLY A 96 -18.09 6.36 -14.35
C GLY A 96 -18.74 6.38 -14.42
#